data_5acbcccda64ba05640bc1f28675e8d78
#
_entry.id   5acbcccda64ba05640bc1f28675e8d78
#
_cell.length_a   1.000
_cell.length_b   1.000
_cell.length_c   1.000
_cell.angle_alpha   90.00
_cell.angle_beta   90.00
_cell.angle_gamma   90.00
#
_symmetry.space_group_name_H-M   'P 1'
#
loop_
_entity.id
_entity.type
_entity.pdbx_description
1 polymer ?
#
loop_
_entity_poly.entity_id
_entity_poly.type
_entity_poly.pdbx_seq_one_letter_code
_entity_poly.pdbx_strand_id
1 'polypeptide(L)'
;MKKILVTGAGGFIGGHLIKELLNRGYEVRGVDIKKFEEWYQHFDSVENYSLDMSIKENCFKMVDGVDDVINMACNMGGMGFIENNKALCMLSVLVNTHLLMACKEFKINRYFFSS
;
A
#
# COMPACT_ATOMS: atom_id res chain seq x y z
N MET A 1 -17.74 10.67 -0.83
CA MET A 1 -17.30 9.27 -0.99
C MET A 1 -15.91 9.12 -0.38
N LYS A 2 -15.72 8.07 0.40
CA LYS A 2 -14.46 7.86 1.07
C LYS A 2 -13.41 7.33 0.10
N LYS A 3 -12.20 7.86 0.21
CA LYS A 3 -11.08 7.41 -0.63
C LYS A 3 -10.08 6.66 0.23
N ILE A 4 -9.67 5.49 -0.22
CA ILE A 4 -8.80 4.60 0.54
C ILE A 4 -7.53 4.31 -0.26
N LEU A 5 -6.39 4.51 0.39
CA LEU A 5 -5.11 4.13 -0.20
C LEU A 5 -4.82 2.69 0.18
N VAL A 6 -4.50 1.86 -0.81
CA VAL A 6 -4.05 0.49 -0.59
C VAL A 6 -2.63 0.38 -1.10
N THR A 7 -1.68 0.13 -0.21
CA THR A 7 -0.31 -0.17 -0.62
C THR A 7 -0.19 -1.68 -0.79
N GLY A 8 0.75 -2.12 -1.61
CA GLY A 8 0.81 -3.52 -1.98
C GLY A 8 -0.30 -3.91 -2.93
N ALA A 9 -0.79 -2.94 -3.69
CA ALA A 9 -1.96 -3.11 -4.55
C ALA A 9 -1.74 -4.13 -5.65
N GLY A 10 -0.50 -4.35 -6.04
CA GLY A 10 -0.18 -5.31 -7.10
C GLY A 10 -0.09 -6.76 -6.63
N GLY A 11 -0.20 -7.01 -5.34
CA GLY A 11 -0.15 -8.37 -4.82
C GLY A 11 -1.50 -9.06 -4.89
N PHE A 12 -1.48 -10.36 -4.58
CA PHE A 12 -2.71 -11.16 -4.64
C PHE A 12 -3.75 -10.64 -3.65
N ILE A 13 -3.37 -10.48 -2.40
CA ILE A 13 -4.31 -10.04 -1.37
C ILE A 13 -4.71 -8.59 -1.60
N GLY A 14 -3.75 -7.74 -1.96
CA GLY A 14 -4.06 -6.33 -2.25
C GLY A 14 -5.06 -6.19 -3.38
N GLY A 15 -4.90 -6.99 -4.43
CA GLY A 15 -5.83 -6.94 -5.56
C GLY A 15 -7.24 -7.37 -5.17
N HIS A 16 -7.37 -8.42 -4.39
CA HIS A 16 -8.68 -8.85 -3.93
C HIS A 16 -9.32 -7.85 -2.98
N LEU A 17 -8.52 -7.23 -2.13
CA LEU A 17 -9.02 -6.18 -1.25
C LEU A 17 -9.56 -5.00 -2.05
N ILE A 18 -8.83 -4.57 -3.07
CA ILE A 18 -9.29 -3.46 -3.90
C ILE A 18 -10.60 -3.79 -4.57
N LYS A 19 -10.73 -5.02 -5.09
CA LYS A 19 -11.97 -5.45 -5.72
C LYS A 19 -13.14 -5.33 -4.75
N GLU A 20 -12.95 -5.77 -3.52
CA GLU A 20 -14.00 -5.69 -2.51
C GLU A 20 -14.34 -4.24 -2.17
N LEU A 21 -13.33 -3.38 -2.03
CA LEU A 21 -13.56 -1.97 -1.74
C LEU A 21 -14.35 -1.29 -2.85
N LEU A 22 -14.01 -1.59 -4.09
CA LEU A 22 -14.76 -1.05 -5.23
C LEU A 22 -16.21 -1.52 -5.20
N ASN A 23 -16.43 -2.79 -4.87
CA ASN A 23 -17.78 -3.33 -4.77
C ASN A 23 -18.61 -2.64 -3.70
N ARG A 24 -17.94 -2.12 -2.67
CA ARG A 24 -18.62 -1.39 -1.59
C ARG A 24 -18.77 0.09 -1.87
N GLY A 25 -18.34 0.56 -3.02
CA GLY A 25 -18.55 1.93 -3.44
C GLY A 25 -17.47 2.92 -3.01
N TYR A 26 -16.34 2.43 -2.54
CA TYR A 26 -15.24 3.32 -2.17
C TYR A 26 -14.41 3.71 -3.38
N GLU A 27 -13.80 4.89 -3.31
CA GLU A 27 -12.73 5.24 -4.24
C GLU A 27 -11.43 4.65 -3.72
N VAL A 28 -10.57 4.19 -4.63
CA VAL A 28 -9.34 3.53 -4.24
C VAL A 28 -8.16 4.13 -4.98
N ARG A 29 -7.09 4.36 -4.25
CA ARG A 29 -5.78 4.66 -4.82
C ARG A 29 -4.88 3.48 -4.48
N GLY A 30 -4.28 2.87 -5.50
CA GLY A 30 -3.42 1.70 -5.31
C GLY A 30 -1.99 2.01 -5.65
N VAL A 31 -1.05 1.51 -4.86
CA VAL A 31 0.37 1.69 -5.13
C VAL A 31 1.13 0.41 -4.81
N ASP A 32 2.11 0.11 -5.66
CA ASP A 32 3.00 -1.03 -5.45
C ASP A 32 4.34 -0.67 -6.08
N ILE A 33 5.41 -1.26 -5.58
CA ILE A 33 6.72 -1.06 -6.16
C ILE A 33 6.87 -1.83 -7.47
N LYS A 34 6.08 -2.87 -7.67
CA LYS A 34 6.13 -3.66 -8.88
C LYS A 34 5.67 -2.86 -10.09
N LYS A 35 6.21 -3.19 -11.24
CA LYS A 35 5.70 -2.65 -12.50
C LYS A 35 4.30 -3.15 -12.73
N PHE A 36 3.48 -2.34 -13.42
CA PHE A 36 2.07 -2.69 -13.64
C PHE A 36 1.89 -4.07 -14.29
N GLU A 37 2.78 -4.47 -15.18
CA GLU A 37 2.69 -5.77 -15.83
C GLU A 37 2.81 -6.93 -14.85
N GLU A 38 3.38 -6.69 -13.67
CA GLU A 38 3.60 -7.73 -12.67
C GLU A 38 2.49 -7.75 -11.62
N TRP A 39 1.52 -6.85 -11.73
CA TRP A 39 0.43 -6.82 -10.76
C TRP A 39 -0.51 -8.00 -10.98
N TYR A 40 -0.97 -8.59 -9.89
CA TYR A 40 -1.90 -9.72 -9.96
C TYR A 40 -3.21 -9.29 -10.64
N GLN A 41 -3.73 -8.13 -10.27
CA GLN A 41 -4.92 -7.54 -10.87
C GLN A 41 -4.67 -6.06 -11.05
N HIS A 42 -5.30 -5.50 -12.07
CA HIS A 42 -5.17 -4.07 -12.37
C HIS A 42 -6.56 -3.55 -12.74
N PHE A 43 -7.06 -2.59 -11.99
CA PHE A 43 -8.41 -2.06 -12.20
C PHE A 43 -8.33 -0.67 -12.81
N ASP A 44 -9.04 -0.46 -13.90
CA ASP A 44 -9.04 0.83 -14.59
C ASP A 44 -9.68 1.95 -13.76
N SER A 45 -10.60 1.59 -12.88
CA SER A 45 -11.29 2.60 -12.06
C SER A 45 -10.49 3.05 -10.85
N VAL A 46 -9.30 2.50 -10.64
CA VAL A 46 -8.44 2.81 -9.51
C VAL A 46 -7.33 3.76 -9.96
N GLU A 47 -6.96 4.72 -9.11
CA GLU A 47 -5.76 5.50 -9.34
C GLU A 47 -4.56 4.61 -9.02
N ASN A 48 -3.86 4.13 -10.02
CA ASN A 48 -2.76 3.18 -9.84
C ASN A 48 -1.41 3.88 -9.98
N TYR A 49 -0.49 3.53 -9.08
CA TYR A 49 0.86 4.08 -9.09
C TYR A 49 1.87 2.97 -8.87
N SER A 50 2.99 3.06 -9.57
CA SER A 50 4.13 2.17 -9.35
C SER A 50 5.24 3.01 -8.72
N LEU A 51 5.37 2.93 -7.40
CA LEU A 51 6.28 3.76 -6.64
C LEU A 51 6.86 2.97 -5.47
N ASP A 52 8.07 3.34 -5.09
CA ASP A 52 8.76 2.73 -3.95
C ASP A 52 8.34 3.47 -2.67
N MET A 53 7.58 2.80 -1.84
CA MET A 53 7.04 3.39 -0.61
C MET A 53 8.03 3.39 0.55
N SER A 54 9.25 2.91 0.33
CA SER A 54 10.30 3.13 1.32
C SER A 54 10.84 4.56 1.25
N ILE A 55 10.48 5.29 0.21
CA ILE A 55 10.88 6.68 0.04
C ILE A 55 9.81 7.56 0.68
N LYS A 56 10.23 8.40 1.63
CA LYS A 56 9.31 9.20 2.43
C LYS A 56 8.42 10.09 1.58
N GLU A 57 9.00 10.75 0.58
CA GLU A 57 8.24 11.65 -0.28
C GLU A 57 7.10 10.94 -1.00
N ASN A 58 7.34 9.69 -1.40
CA ASN A 58 6.31 8.91 -2.07
C ASN A 58 5.16 8.60 -1.13
N CYS A 59 5.45 8.32 0.13
CA CYS A 59 4.40 8.07 1.11
C CYS A 59 3.55 9.31 1.32
N PHE A 60 4.17 10.46 1.45
CA PHE A 60 3.43 11.70 1.63
C PHE A 60 2.55 11.99 0.41
N LYS A 61 3.11 11.75 -0.79
CA LYS A 61 2.35 11.97 -2.03
C LYS A 61 1.13 11.05 -2.11
N MET A 62 1.29 9.79 -1.70
CA MET A 62 0.20 8.81 -1.83
C MET A 62 -0.87 8.99 -0.77
N VAL A 63 -0.51 9.47 0.41
CA VAL A 63 -1.47 9.65 1.50
C VAL A 63 -2.28 10.93 1.34
N ASP A 64 -1.73 11.90 0.62
CA ASP A 64 -2.43 13.18 0.43
C ASP A 64 -3.75 12.96 -0.30
N GLY A 65 -4.84 13.39 0.30
CA GLY A 65 -6.15 13.32 -0.32
C GLY A 65 -6.94 12.06 -0.05
N VAL A 66 -6.40 11.13 0.75
CA VAL A 66 -7.18 9.93 1.09
C VAL A 66 -7.70 10.03 2.51
N ASP A 67 -8.71 9.24 2.82
CA ASP A 67 -9.34 9.22 4.14
C ASP A 67 -8.77 8.13 5.03
N ASP A 68 -8.54 6.96 4.46
CA ASP A 68 -8.01 5.81 5.19
C ASP A 68 -6.85 5.20 4.42
N VAL A 69 -5.98 4.50 5.13
CA VAL A 69 -4.82 3.82 4.53
C VAL A 69 -4.82 2.38 4.97
N ILE A 70 -4.69 1.46 4.02
CA ILE A 70 -4.50 0.04 4.30
C ILE A 70 -3.15 -0.36 3.71
N ASN A 71 -2.21 -0.70 4.58
CA ASN A 71 -0.86 -1.02 4.17
C ASN A 71 -0.70 -2.53 4.04
N MET A 72 -0.70 -3.01 2.80
CA MET A 72 -0.45 -4.41 2.49
C MET A 72 0.94 -4.61 1.91
N ALA A 73 1.78 -3.59 1.97
CA ALA A 73 3.08 -3.64 1.32
C ALA A 73 4.14 -4.40 2.11
N CYS A 74 3.90 -4.72 3.36
CA CYS A 74 4.88 -5.44 4.11
C CYS A 74 4.79 -6.91 3.77
N ASN A 75 5.08 -7.22 2.56
CA ASN A 75 4.98 -8.57 2.09
C ASN A 75 6.24 -9.33 2.42
N MET A 76 6.11 -10.18 3.36
CA MET A 76 7.24 -10.97 3.73
C MET A 76 7.20 -12.28 3.05
N GLY A 77 6.41 -12.39 2.05
CA GLY A 77 6.13 -13.65 1.44
C GLY A 77 7.32 -14.49 1.18
N GLY A 78 8.40 -13.89 1.19
CA GLY A 78 9.58 -14.62 0.81
C GLY A 78 10.01 -15.63 1.81
N MET A 79 9.36 -15.96 2.62
CA MET A 79 9.70 -16.83 3.41
C MET A 79 10.78 -17.58 3.46
N GLY A 80 11.29 -18.00 4.35
CA GLY A 80 12.27 -19.02 4.44
C GLY A 80 13.70 -18.59 4.46
N PHE A 81 14.03 -17.42 4.02
CA PHE A 81 15.43 -17.05 3.94
C PHE A 81 15.77 -16.02 4.97
N ILE A 82 16.40 -16.45 6.05
CA ILE A 82 16.65 -15.62 7.19
C ILE A 82 17.40 -14.34 6.87
N GLU A 83 18.46 -14.44 6.10
CA GLU A 83 19.23 -13.26 5.75
C GLU A 83 18.42 -12.29 4.91
N ASN A 84 17.69 -12.80 3.95
CA ASN A 84 16.86 -11.98 3.11
C ASN A 84 15.70 -11.40 3.91
N ASN A 85 15.18 -12.16 4.84
CA ASN A 85 14.07 -11.71 5.66
C ASN A 85 14.45 -10.54 6.54
N LYS A 86 15.68 -10.49 7.02
CA LYS A 86 16.11 -9.33 7.81
C LYS A 86 16.03 -8.05 7.01
N ALA A 87 16.53 -8.07 5.77
CA ALA A 87 16.48 -6.90 4.91
C ALA A 87 15.04 -6.54 4.58
N LEU A 88 14.21 -7.53 4.27
CA LEU A 88 12.82 -7.29 3.96
C LEU A 88 12.05 -6.74 5.16
N CYS A 89 12.34 -7.24 6.36
CA CYS A 89 11.72 -6.71 7.56
C CYS A 89 12.10 -5.26 7.79
N MET A 90 13.35 -4.91 7.56
CA MET A 90 13.79 -3.53 7.71
C MET A 90 13.11 -2.62 6.71
N LEU A 91 12.96 -3.06 5.47
CA LEU A 91 12.24 -2.29 4.48
C LEU A 91 10.77 -2.12 4.85
N SER A 92 10.15 -3.17 5.37
CA SER A 92 8.76 -3.11 5.80
C SER A 92 8.59 -2.12 6.94
N VAL A 93 9.52 -2.10 7.89
CA VAL A 93 9.49 -1.14 8.99
C VAL A 93 9.64 0.28 8.44
N LEU A 94 10.52 0.48 7.47
CA LEU A 94 10.73 1.79 6.89
C LEU A 94 9.48 2.29 6.17
N VAL A 95 8.85 1.44 5.36
CA VAL A 95 7.60 1.78 4.67
C VAL A 95 6.54 2.15 5.70
N ASN A 96 6.37 1.31 6.71
CA ASN A 96 5.35 1.54 7.71
C ASN A 96 5.60 2.83 8.48
N THR A 97 6.85 3.11 8.81
CA THR A 97 7.23 4.33 9.52
C THR A 97 6.88 5.57 8.69
N HIS A 98 7.28 5.56 7.42
CA HIS A 98 7.02 6.71 6.56
C HIS A 98 5.53 6.90 6.32
N LEU A 99 4.77 5.80 6.18
CA LEU A 99 3.32 5.89 6.03
C LEU A 99 2.68 6.46 7.28
N LEU A 100 3.12 6.03 8.46
CA LEU A 100 2.57 6.57 9.70
C LEU A 100 2.86 8.06 9.84
N MET A 101 4.05 8.49 9.45
CA MET A 101 4.38 9.91 9.47
C MET A 101 3.45 10.70 8.55
N ALA A 102 3.20 10.18 7.35
CA ALA A 102 2.31 10.83 6.40
C ALA A 102 0.89 10.85 6.92
N CYS A 103 0.43 9.77 7.52
CA CYS A 103 -0.91 9.69 8.07
C CYS A 103 -1.11 10.71 9.18
N LYS A 104 -0.10 10.92 10.00
CA LYS A 104 -0.16 11.93 11.05
C LYS A 104 -0.24 13.33 10.45
N GLU A 105 0.56 13.59 9.43
CA GLU A 105 0.60 14.90 8.78
C GLU A 105 -0.76 15.24 8.18
N PHE A 106 -1.37 14.29 7.49
CA PHE A 106 -2.62 14.54 6.78
C PHE A 106 -3.87 14.19 7.60
N LYS A 107 -3.70 13.81 8.86
CA LYS A 107 -4.80 13.52 9.79
C LYS A 107 -5.75 12.46 9.24
N ILE A 108 -5.16 11.34 8.82
CA ILE A 108 -5.90 10.22 8.28
C ILE A 108 -6.79 9.61 9.36
N ASN A 109 -8.01 9.21 8.98
CA ASN A 109 -8.96 8.65 9.94
C ASN A 109 -8.55 7.28 10.47
N ARG A 110 -8.10 6.39 9.58
CA ARG A 110 -7.75 5.03 9.98
C ARG A 110 -6.53 4.55 9.23
N TYR A 111 -5.69 3.81 9.92
CA TYR A 111 -4.52 3.19 9.33
C TYR A 111 -4.48 1.74 9.75
N PHE A 112 -4.52 0.84 8.77
CA PHE A 112 -4.39 -0.59 9.00
C PHE A 112 -3.13 -1.10 8.32
N PHE A 113 -2.46 -2.07 8.92
CA PHE A 113 -1.42 -2.76 8.20
C PHE A 113 -1.44 -4.23 8.54
N SER A 114 -1.02 -5.04 7.59
CA SER A 114 -0.95 -6.47 7.76
C SER A 114 0.41 -6.84 8.31
N SER A 115 0.44 -7.60 9.35
CA SER A 115 1.72 -8.02 9.95
C SER A 115 2.08 -9.44 9.54
#